data_e240a98c81b515b59f6d7a71c484ca43
#
_entry.id   e240a98c81b515b59f6d7a71c484ca43
#
_cell.length_a   1.000
_cell.length_b   1.000
_cell.length_c   1.000
_cell.angle_alpha   90.00
_cell.angle_beta   90.00
_cell.angle_gamma   90.00
#
_symmetry.space_group_name_H-M   'P 1'
#
loop_
_entity.id
_entity.type
_entity.pdbx_description
1 polymer ?
#
loop_
_entity_poly.entity_id
_entity_poly.type
_entity_poly.pdbx_seq_one_letter_code
_entity_poly.pdbx_strand_id
1 'polypeptide(L)' 'MHHHRAEHWIVVRGTARVTRGEDTYLVSENESTFIPLGTNHRLENPGKVTLEMIEVQSGTYLGEDNYGRSN' A
#
# COMPACT_ATOMS: atom_id res chain seq x y z
N MET A 1 2.88 9.53 -11.40
CA MET A 1 2.92 9.68 -9.94
C MET A 1 4.27 9.25 -9.41
N HIS A 2 4.84 10.08 -8.59
CA HIS A 2 6.14 9.80 -8.01
C HIS A 2 5.99 9.28 -6.61
N HIS A 3 6.78 8.27 -6.31
CA HIS A 3 6.78 7.67 -5.00
C HIS A 3 8.16 7.77 -4.43
N HIS A 4 8.32 8.68 -3.51
CA HIS A 4 9.60 8.91 -2.89
C HIS A 4 9.78 8.09 -1.63
N ARG A 5 8.82 7.24 -1.33
CA ARG A 5 8.84 6.42 -0.14
C ARG A 5 8.27 5.07 -0.45
N ALA A 6 8.77 4.09 0.27
CA ALA A 6 8.15 2.78 0.22
C ALA A 6 6.82 2.86 0.96
N GLU A 7 5.92 1.95 0.66
CA GLU A 7 4.60 1.92 1.26
C GLU A 7 4.25 0.52 1.71
N HIS A 8 3.50 0.45 2.79
CA HIS A 8 2.84 -0.78 3.20
C HIS A 8 1.35 -0.58 3.04
N TRP A 9 0.71 -1.52 2.40
CA TRP A 9 -0.74 -1.48 2.20
C TRP A 9 -1.35 -2.64 2.98
N ILE A 10 -2.33 -2.35 3.81
CA ILE A 10 -2.99 -3.33 4.65
C ILE A 10 -4.46 -3.30 4.28
N VAL A 11 -5.00 -4.44 3.85
CA VAL A 11 -6.41 -4.52 3.47
C VAL A 11 -7.23 -4.70 4.74
N VAL A 12 -8.18 -3.80 4.95
CA VAL A 12 -9.07 -3.84 6.09
C VAL A 12 -10.38 -4.52 5.72
N ARG A 13 -10.83 -4.31 4.48
CA ARG A 13 -12.09 -4.89 4.00
C ARG A 13 -11.99 -5.12 2.52
N GLY A 14 -12.51 -6.24 2.07
CA GLY A 14 -12.53 -6.58 0.65
C GLY A 14 -11.23 -7.26 0.23
N THR A 15 -10.99 -7.23 -1.06
CA THR A 15 -9.81 -7.84 -1.65
C THR A 15 -9.21 -6.88 -2.65
N ALA A 16 -7.91 -6.72 -2.60
CA ALA A 16 -7.19 -5.88 -3.53
C ALA A 16 -6.43 -6.75 -4.52
N ARG A 17 -6.45 -6.33 -5.78
CA ARG A 17 -5.54 -6.90 -6.76
C ARG A 17 -4.41 -5.90 -6.92
N VAL A 18 -3.21 -6.34 -6.61
CA VAL A 18 -2.03 -5.48 -6.59
C VAL A 18 -1.08 -5.92 -7.69
N THR A 19 -0.65 -4.95 -8.48
CA THR A 19 0.43 -5.17 -9.44
C THR A 19 1.63 -4.42 -8.91
N ARG A 20 2.73 -5.15 -8.75
CA ARG A 20 3.98 -4.58 -8.25
C ARG A 20 5.07 -5.00 -9.21
N GLY A 21 5.59 -4.05 -9.97
CA GLY A 21 6.51 -4.39 -11.04
C GLY A 21 5.83 -5.27 -12.05
N GLU A 22 6.28 -6.50 -12.19
CA GLU A 22 5.70 -7.44 -13.13
C GLU A 22 4.83 -8.49 -12.44
N ASP A 23 4.68 -8.39 -11.13
CA ASP A 23 3.91 -9.38 -10.37
C ASP A 23 2.53 -8.86 -10.08
N THR A 24 1.55 -9.72 -10.19
CA THR A 24 0.17 -9.40 -9.85
C THR A 24 -0.34 -10.45 -8.89
N TYR A 25 -0.96 -10.00 -7.79
CA TYR A 25 -1.41 -10.92 -6.76
C TYR A 25 -2.58 -10.29 -6.00
N LEU A 26 -3.23 -11.10 -5.19
CA LEU A 26 -4.35 -10.63 -4.39
C LEU A 26 -3.92 -10.48 -2.94
N VAL A 27 -4.48 -9.47 -2.30
CA VAL A 27 -4.29 -9.21 -0.88
C VAL A 27 -5.67 -9.17 -0.27
N SER A 28 -5.93 -10.05 0.68
CA SER A 28 -7.23 -10.19 1.31
C SER A 28 -7.25 -9.47 2.65
N GLU A 29 -8.40 -9.52 3.32
CA GLU A 29 -8.55 -8.86 4.61
C GLU A 29 -7.47 -9.28 5.58
N ASN A 30 -6.94 -8.32 6.28
CA ASN A 30 -5.90 -8.49 7.29
C ASN A 30 -4.56 -8.90 6.72
N GLU A 31 -4.44 -8.93 5.41
CA GLU A 31 -3.15 -9.14 4.76
C GLU A 31 -2.57 -7.83 4.33
N SER A 32 -1.28 -7.83 4.10
CA SER A 32 -0.58 -6.62 3.71
C SER A 32 0.43 -6.93 2.63
N THR A 33 0.89 -5.87 1.99
CA THR A 33 1.91 -5.99 0.98
C THR A 33 2.84 -4.78 1.07
N PHE A 34 4.07 -4.98 0.68
CA PHE A 34 5.07 -3.92 0.70
C PHE A 34 5.33 -3.47 -0.73
N ILE A 35 5.29 -2.17 -0.94
CA ILE A 35 5.58 -1.57 -2.24
C ILE A 35 6.91 -0.84 -2.11
N PRO A 36 7.96 -1.37 -2.71
CA PRO A 36 9.28 -0.74 -2.61
C PRO A 36 9.31 0.62 -3.27
N LEU A 37 10.24 1.43 -2.82
CA LEU A 37 10.49 2.72 -3.41
C LEU A 37 10.78 2.56 -4.90
N GLY A 38 10.16 3.39 -5.71
CA GLY A 38 10.46 3.43 -7.14
C GLY A 38 9.84 2.34 -7.98
N THR A 39 9.05 1.47 -7.38
CA THR A 39 8.43 0.38 -8.10
C THR A 39 7.09 0.84 -8.68
N ASN A 40 6.87 0.53 -9.95
CA ASN A 40 5.57 0.76 -10.55
C ASN A 40 4.55 -0.13 -9.86
N HIS A 41 3.39 0.42 -9.58
CA HIS A 41 2.37 -0.37 -8.93
C HIS A 41 0.99 0.07 -9.37
N ARG A 42 0.05 -0.84 -9.22
CA ARG A 42 -1.35 -0.58 -9.54
C ARG A 42 -2.21 -1.29 -8.52
N LEU A 43 -3.30 -0.66 -8.18
CA LEU A 43 -4.26 -1.19 -7.23
C LEU A 43 -5.62 -1.27 -7.91
N GLU A 44 -6.27 -2.43 -7.81
CA GLU A 44 -7.59 -2.63 -8.37
C GLU A 44 -8.47 -3.33 -7.35
N ASN A 45 -9.76 -3.08 -7.45
CA ASN A 45 -10.75 -3.81 -6.66
C ASN A 45 -11.39 -4.84 -7.58
N PRO A 46 -11.02 -6.11 -7.49
CA PRO A 46 -11.56 -7.12 -8.40
C PRO A 46 -12.92 -7.64 -7.98
N GLY A 47 -13.37 -7.30 -6.78
CA GLY A 47 -14.61 -7.82 -6.24
C GLY A 47 -15.71 -6.78 -6.26
N LYS A 48 -16.78 -7.11 -5.55
CA LYS A 48 -17.95 -6.24 -5.48
C LYS A 48 -18.06 -5.53 -4.15
N VAL A 49 -17.28 -5.97 -3.18
CA VAL A 49 -17.26 -5.37 -1.85
C VAL A 49 -16.34 -4.17 -1.90
N THR A 50 -16.72 -3.11 -1.23
CA THR A 50 -15.89 -1.93 -1.13
C THR A 50 -14.53 -2.32 -0.55
N LEU A 51 -13.48 -1.86 -1.20
CA LEU A 51 -12.14 -2.12 -0.75
C LEU A 51 -11.71 -0.98 0.18
N GLU A 52 -11.31 -1.34 1.39
CA GLU A 52 -10.81 -0.37 2.36
C GLU A 52 -9.40 -0.79 2.76
N MET A 53 -8.50 0.16 2.73
CA MET A 53 -7.10 -0.11 2.97
C MET A 53 -6.48 0.98 3.82
N ILE A 54 -5.43 0.60 4.53
CA ILE A 54 -4.55 1.53 5.21
C ILE A 54 -3.25 1.55 4.44
N GLU A 55 -2.77 2.74 4.14
CA GLU A 55 -1.49 2.91 3.47
C GLU A 55 -0.54 3.61 4.43
N VAL A 56 0.60 2.99 4.65
CA VAL A 56 1.62 3.54 5.54
C VAL A 56 2.86 3.79 4.72
N GLN A 57 3.33 5.01 4.74
CA GLN A 57 4.57 5.34 4.06
C GLN A 57 5.73 5.12 5.02
N SER A 58 6.82 4.61 4.48
CA SER A 58 8.00 4.33 5.28
C SER A 58 9.22 4.86 4.56
N GLY A 59 10.36 4.75 5.24
CA GLY A 59 11.58 5.24 4.69
C GLY A 59 11.97 6.56 5.35
N THR A 60 13.02 7.16 4.87
CA THR A 60 13.50 8.41 5.42
C THR A 60 12.51 9.51 5.15
N TYR A 61 12.11 10.18 6.20
CA TYR A 61 11.19 11.29 6.07
C TYR A 61 11.64 12.40 7.00
N LEU A 62 11.96 13.52 6.42
CA LEU A 62 12.55 14.61 7.19
C LEU A 62 11.54 15.60 7.72
N GLY A 63 10.33 15.38 7.50
CA GLY A 63 9.30 16.19 8.08
C GLY A 63 9.21 15.93 9.55
N GLU A 64 8.60 16.31 10.18
CA GLU A 64 8.48 15.95 11.44
C GLU A 64 7.71 15.02 11.96
N ASP A 65 7.70 14.65 11.64
CA ASP A 65 7.24 14.06 12.07
C ASP A 65 6.84 13.26 12.49
N ASN A 66 6.87 13.05 12.69
CA ASN A 66 6.65 12.50 12.88
C ASN A 66 6.19 11.73 13.48
N TYR A 67 6.07 11.52 13.80
CA TYR A 67 5.72 11.09 14.20
C TYR A 67 5.08 10.47 14.61
N GLY A 68 5.05 10.37 14.99
CA GLY A 68 4.64 10.12 15.10
C GLY A 68 3.72 9.60 15.21
N ARG A 69 3.52 9.63 14.95
CA ARG A 69 2.88 9.57 14.76
C ARG A 69 2.34 8.91 14.47
N SER A 70 2.28 8.69 14.52
CA SER A 70 1.97 8.40 14.06
C SER A 70 1.61 8.14 13.75
N ASN A 71 1.64 8.13 13.76
CA ASN A 71 1.55 8.24 13.26
C ASN A 71 1.43 8.09 13.10
#